data_e43928d27232ce6cd9bc3445a31948f1
#
_entry.id   e43928d27232ce6cd9bc3445a31948f1
#
_cell.length_a   1.000
_cell.length_b   1.000
_cell.length_c   1.000
_cell.angle_alpha   90.00
_cell.angle_beta   90.00
_cell.angle_gamma   90.00
#
_symmetry.space_group_name_H-M   'P 1'
#
loop_
_entity.id
_entity.type
_entity.pdbx_description
1 polymer ?
#
loop_
_entity_poly.entity_id
_entity_poly.type
_entity_poly.pdbx_seq_one_letter_code
_entity_poly.pdbx_strand_id
1 'polypeptide(L)'
;MLERLNQIAGFVGTMSRARLIAPLRPDRYVRMAAAVRRAGMNATSGFAIAAQRCPDRPGLIDELGTLTWRELDEDGDALAAALQALPGGPPEVVGIMARNHRGFVEPLIAANRIGADVLLLNTSFAGPALAEVVAREKVDAVIYDEEFTSSIDHALKDRPQAARIVAWTDDLGAHDVTVAGLVDGHRGQRPLQAARTSKMILLTSGTTGSPKGAKHSGGSADALKSILDRTPWRAEQTAVVVAPMFHAWGFGQLGIAALLACTIVTRRKFDPEATLALVDEHRATGLSVVPVMFDRIVDLPDNVLAKYSCRSLRFAAASGSRMRPDVVTRFMDRFGDVIYNNYNATEAGMIATATPADLRESPDTAGRPAVGTEVRIFDADFREVPPNEVGTIYVRNSSQFDGYTSGASKDFHDGYMSSGDVGYLDAAGRLFVVGRDDEMIVSGGENVYPIEVERTLATHAAVAEAAVLGVDDDQYGQRLVAFVVLTDGAATTTDDLKAHVRENLANYKVPRAITVLDELPRGSTGKIVRRELHALAESSTGAP
;
A
#
# COMPACT_ATOMS: atom_id res chain seq x y z
N MET A 1 -1.24 -31.55 21.40
CA MET A 1 -2.44 -31.01 22.09
C MET A 1 -2.13 -29.71 22.83
N LEU A 2 -1.09 -29.63 23.66
CA LEU A 2 -0.67 -28.40 24.37
C LEU A 2 -0.32 -27.24 23.42
N GLU A 3 0.39 -27.49 22.31
CA GLU A 3 0.71 -26.45 21.32
C GLU A 3 -0.54 -25.85 20.66
N ARG A 4 -1.52 -26.68 20.28
CA ARG A 4 -2.79 -26.19 19.73
C ARG A 4 -3.58 -25.35 20.73
N LEU A 5 -3.58 -25.75 22.02
CA LEU A 5 -4.22 -24.98 23.09
C LEU A 5 -3.52 -23.62 23.28
N ASN A 6 -2.20 -23.57 23.25
CA ASN A 6 -1.44 -22.33 23.34
C ASN A 6 -1.67 -21.41 22.13
N GLN A 7 -1.76 -21.95 20.92
CA GLN A 7 -2.10 -21.18 19.71
C GLN A 7 -3.51 -20.61 19.79
N ILE A 8 -4.52 -21.39 20.22
CA ILE A 8 -5.88 -20.92 20.41
C ILE A 8 -5.94 -19.83 21.49
N ALA A 9 -5.28 -20.06 22.64
CA ALA A 9 -5.23 -19.06 23.72
C ALA A 9 -4.57 -17.75 23.28
N GLY A 10 -3.47 -17.86 22.51
CA GLY A 10 -2.80 -16.70 21.90
C GLY A 10 -3.70 -15.95 20.93
N PHE A 11 -4.42 -16.66 20.06
CA PHE A 11 -5.37 -16.06 19.12
C PHE A 11 -6.50 -15.33 19.86
N VAL A 12 -7.16 -16.00 20.82
CA VAL A 12 -8.23 -15.40 21.63
C VAL A 12 -7.71 -14.18 22.41
N GLY A 13 -6.49 -14.25 22.95
CA GLY A 13 -5.86 -13.13 23.65
C GLY A 13 -5.65 -11.92 22.74
N THR A 14 -5.19 -12.12 21.51
CA THR A 14 -5.02 -11.06 20.51
C THR A 14 -6.35 -10.44 20.10
N MET A 15 -7.36 -11.26 19.79
CA MET A 15 -8.69 -10.79 19.42
C MET A 15 -9.37 -10.02 20.56
N SER A 16 -9.13 -10.43 21.81
CA SER A 16 -9.65 -9.73 23.02
C SER A 16 -8.94 -8.39 23.23
N ARG A 17 -7.60 -8.31 23.07
CA ARG A 17 -6.85 -7.04 23.13
C ARG A 17 -7.30 -6.06 22.07
N ALA A 18 -7.58 -6.54 20.87
CA ALA A 18 -8.13 -5.75 19.77
C ALA A 18 -9.62 -5.43 19.96
N ARG A 19 -10.28 -5.94 21.00
CA ARG A 19 -11.73 -5.81 21.27
C ARG A 19 -12.60 -6.35 20.12
N LEU A 20 -12.09 -7.22 19.29
CA LEU A 20 -12.89 -7.89 18.27
C LEU A 20 -13.85 -8.88 18.94
N ILE A 21 -13.35 -9.64 19.90
CA ILE A 21 -14.16 -10.40 20.86
C ILE A 21 -14.47 -9.48 22.04
N ALA A 22 -15.69 -9.00 22.12
CA ALA A 22 -16.18 -8.10 23.15
C ALA A 22 -17.55 -8.58 23.64
N PRO A 23 -18.00 -8.23 24.85
CA PRO A 23 -19.35 -8.58 25.33
C PRO A 23 -20.41 -7.80 24.55
N LEU A 24 -20.82 -8.35 23.40
CA LEU A 24 -21.94 -7.83 22.61
C LEU A 24 -23.22 -8.58 22.98
N ARG A 25 -24.36 -7.97 22.66
CA ARG A 25 -25.66 -8.66 22.79
C ARG A 25 -25.66 -9.91 21.90
N PRO A 26 -26.18 -11.05 22.37
CA PRO A 26 -26.16 -12.32 21.62
C PRO A 26 -26.78 -12.22 20.20
N ASP A 27 -27.85 -11.40 20.06
CA ASP A 27 -28.51 -11.17 18.78
C ASP A 27 -27.56 -10.54 17.72
N ARG A 28 -26.59 -9.72 18.15
CA ARG A 28 -25.59 -9.14 17.24
C ARG A 28 -24.65 -10.19 16.66
N TYR A 29 -24.20 -11.14 17.46
CA TYR A 29 -23.37 -12.24 16.97
C TYR A 29 -24.10 -13.09 15.93
N VAL A 30 -25.39 -13.38 16.16
CA VAL A 30 -26.22 -14.12 15.20
C VAL A 30 -26.36 -13.34 13.90
N ARG A 31 -26.61 -12.03 13.95
CA ARG A 31 -26.73 -11.17 12.77
C ARG A 31 -25.40 -11.05 12.01
N MET A 32 -24.27 -10.88 12.72
CA MET A 32 -22.93 -10.87 12.12
C MET A 32 -22.63 -12.18 11.38
N ALA A 33 -22.92 -13.33 12.01
CA ALA A 33 -22.77 -14.63 11.37
C ALA A 33 -23.66 -14.79 10.13
N ALA A 34 -24.91 -14.32 10.20
CA ALA A 34 -25.84 -14.33 9.07
C ALA A 34 -25.37 -13.39 7.93
N ALA A 35 -24.79 -12.23 8.26
CA ALA A 35 -24.24 -11.29 7.29
C ALA A 35 -23.02 -11.89 6.55
N VAL A 36 -22.10 -12.52 7.29
CA VAL A 36 -20.96 -13.24 6.69
C VAL A 36 -21.43 -14.39 5.81
N ARG A 37 -22.45 -15.16 6.26
CA ARG A 37 -23.01 -16.25 5.45
C ARG A 37 -23.62 -15.74 4.14
N ARG A 38 -24.22 -14.54 4.15
CA ARG A 38 -24.84 -13.92 2.97
C ARG A 38 -23.81 -13.31 2.03
N ALA A 39 -22.88 -12.53 2.58
CA ALA A 39 -21.85 -11.84 1.81
C ALA A 39 -20.70 -12.76 1.35
N GLY A 40 -20.56 -13.96 1.95
CA GLY A 40 -19.40 -14.82 1.79
C GLY A 40 -18.19 -14.35 2.62
N MET A 41 -17.21 -15.24 2.79
CA MET A 41 -15.92 -14.87 3.38
C MET A 41 -15.01 -14.33 2.28
N ASN A 42 -14.94 -13.01 2.16
CA ASN A 42 -14.18 -12.30 1.13
C ASN A 42 -13.56 -11.02 1.71
N ALA A 43 -12.88 -10.25 0.87
CA ALA A 43 -12.19 -9.02 1.28
C ALA A 43 -13.11 -7.92 1.86
N THR A 44 -14.42 -7.97 1.59
CA THR A 44 -15.41 -6.98 2.07
C THR A 44 -16.27 -7.48 3.22
N SER A 45 -16.07 -8.70 3.70
CA SER A 45 -16.84 -9.27 4.82
C SER A 45 -16.82 -8.38 6.07
N GLY A 46 -15.74 -7.62 6.27
CA GLY A 46 -15.61 -6.65 7.37
C GLY A 46 -16.71 -5.60 7.37
N PHE A 47 -17.10 -5.09 6.21
CA PHE A 47 -18.17 -4.08 6.08
C PHE A 47 -19.53 -4.63 6.52
N ALA A 48 -19.86 -5.84 6.05
CA ALA A 48 -21.11 -6.51 6.46
C ALA A 48 -21.12 -6.83 7.97
N ILE A 49 -19.99 -7.21 8.54
CA ILE A 49 -19.83 -7.43 9.99
C ILE A 49 -20.05 -6.12 10.75
N ALA A 50 -19.40 -5.04 10.34
CA ALA A 50 -19.49 -3.73 10.98
C ALA A 50 -20.92 -3.18 10.98
N ALA A 51 -21.64 -3.33 9.87
CA ALA A 51 -23.03 -2.93 9.73
C ALA A 51 -23.97 -3.65 10.73
N GLN A 52 -23.64 -4.90 11.12
CA GLN A 52 -24.40 -5.63 12.13
C GLN A 52 -23.88 -5.37 13.56
N ARG A 53 -22.59 -5.06 13.69
CA ARG A 53 -21.95 -4.79 14.98
C ARG A 53 -22.36 -3.44 15.56
N CYS A 54 -22.29 -2.38 14.75
CA CYS A 54 -22.56 -1.01 15.16
C CYS A 54 -23.20 -0.16 14.04
N PRO A 55 -24.43 -0.52 13.60
CA PRO A 55 -25.07 0.05 12.41
C PRO A 55 -25.13 1.58 12.38
N ASP A 56 -25.42 2.19 13.51
CA ASP A 56 -25.71 3.63 13.61
C ASP A 56 -24.46 4.48 13.93
N ARG A 57 -23.29 3.84 14.02
CA ARG A 57 -22.01 4.58 14.17
C ARG A 57 -21.48 5.01 12.83
N PRO A 58 -20.72 6.13 12.78
CA PRO A 58 -19.98 6.51 11.59
C PRO A 58 -19.11 5.35 11.08
N GLY A 59 -19.30 4.98 9.83
CA GLY A 59 -18.53 3.95 9.13
C GLY A 59 -17.45 4.55 8.25
N LEU A 60 -17.83 5.53 7.43
CA LEU A 60 -16.94 6.24 6.51
C LEU A 60 -17.21 7.75 6.59
N ILE A 61 -16.13 8.52 6.67
CA ILE A 61 -16.14 9.98 6.59
C ILE A 61 -15.20 10.40 5.48
N ASP A 62 -15.70 11.14 4.51
CA ASP A 62 -14.97 11.72 3.38
C ASP A 62 -15.42 13.16 3.13
N GLU A 63 -15.00 13.78 2.03
CA GLU A 63 -15.37 15.16 1.67
C GLU A 63 -16.88 15.36 1.46
N LEU A 64 -17.64 14.30 1.19
CA LEU A 64 -19.11 14.36 1.04
C LEU A 64 -19.84 14.18 2.38
N GLY A 65 -19.12 14.05 3.49
CA GLY A 65 -19.67 13.89 4.82
C GLY A 65 -19.64 12.45 5.32
N THR A 66 -20.49 12.17 6.29
CA THR A 66 -20.49 10.90 7.03
C THR A 66 -21.54 9.93 6.49
N LEU A 67 -21.11 8.67 6.29
CA LEU A 67 -21.97 7.52 6.15
C LEU A 67 -21.84 6.65 7.41
N THR A 68 -22.98 6.23 7.98
CA THR A 68 -23.03 5.20 9.02
C THR A 68 -22.68 3.84 8.41
N TRP A 69 -22.34 2.86 9.25
CA TRP A 69 -22.13 1.49 8.78
C TRP A 69 -23.36 0.89 8.11
N ARG A 70 -24.55 1.29 8.55
CA ARG A 70 -25.85 0.88 7.96
C ARG A 70 -25.99 1.46 6.56
N GLU A 71 -25.83 2.78 6.41
CA GLU A 71 -25.94 3.46 5.11
C GLU A 71 -24.94 2.90 4.10
N LEU A 72 -23.68 2.72 4.51
CA LEU A 72 -22.66 2.14 3.64
C LEU A 72 -22.99 0.69 3.19
N ASP A 73 -23.62 -0.11 4.06
CA ASP A 73 -24.11 -1.46 3.75
C ASP A 73 -25.30 -1.42 2.77
N GLU A 74 -26.24 -0.52 3.00
CA GLU A 74 -27.44 -0.32 2.17
C GLU A 74 -27.08 0.26 0.78
N ASP A 75 -26.18 1.23 0.72
CA ASP A 75 -25.67 1.80 -0.54
C ASP A 75 -24.89 0.75 -1.34
N GLY A 76 -24.12 -0.10 -0.68
CA GLY A 76 -23.47 -1.26 -1.30
C GLY A 76 -24.47 -2.28 -1.85
N ASP A 77 -25.61 -2.54 -1.18
CA ASP A 77 -26.69 -3.40 -1.70
C ASP A 77 -27.37 -2.75 -2.91
N ALA A 78 -27.68 -1.46 -2.85
CA ALA A 78 -28.32 -0.71 -3.95
C ALA A 78 -27.43 -0.70 -5.20
N LEU A 79 -26.15 -0.39 -5.06
CA LEU A 79 -25.20 -0.40 -6.16
C LEU A 79 -25.03 -1.82 -6.74
N ALA A 80 -24.99 -2.84 -5.89
CA ALA A 80 -24.92 -4.23 -6.35
C ALA A 80 -26.15 -4.63 -7.18
N ALA A 81 -27.36 -4.22 -6.77
CA ALA A 81 -28.58 -4.42 -7.54
C ALA A 81 -28.52 -3.68 -8.89
N ALA A 82 -28.01 -2.44 -8.89
CA ALA A 82 -27.80 -1.66 -10.11
C ALA A 82 -26.83 -2.34 -11.08
N LEU A 83 -25.71 -2.86 -10.59
CA LEU A 83 -24.73 -3.58 -11.41
C LEU A 83 -25.31 -4.88 -12.00
N GLN A 84 -26.20 -5.57 -11.27
CA GLN A 84 -26.91 -6.73 -11.82
C GLN A 84 -27.93 -6.37 -12.91
N ALA A 85 -28.45 -5.14 -12.87
CA ALA A 85 -29.43 -4.65 -13.84
C ALA A 85 -28.82 -3.97 -15.07
N LEU A 86 -27.49 -3.95 -15.21
CA LEU A 86 -26.83 -3.34 -16.37
C LEU A 86 -27.31 -4.00 -17.68
N PRO A 87 -27.41 -3.24 -18.79
CA PRO A 87 -27.92 -3.74 -20.06
C PRO A 87 -27.20 -4.97 -20.63
N GLY A 88 -25.89 -5.13 -20.27
CA GLY A 88 -25.10 -6.31 -20.66
C GLY A 88 -25.19 -7.48 -19.69
N GLY A 89 -26.02 -7.37 -18.64
CA GLY A 89 -26.03 -8.30 -17.50
C GLY A 89 -24.98 -7.98 -16.44
N PRO A 90 -24.94 -8.76 -15.34
CA PRO A 90 -23.99 -8.54 -14.27
C PRO A 90 -22.54 -8.69 -14.76
N PRO A 91 -21.64 -7.74 -14.46
CA PRO A 91 -20.24 -7.82 -14.86
C PRO A 91 -19.55 -8.98 -14.13
N GLU A 92 -18.63 -9.66 -14.81
CA GLU A 92 -17.78 -10.69 -14.20
C GLU A 92 -16.51 -10.07 -13.58
N VAL A 93 -16.00 -8.99 -14.18
CA VAL A 93 -14.82 -8.26 -13.70
C VAL A 93 -15.12 -6.76 -13.66
N VAL A 94 -14.99 -6.17 -12.47
CA VAL A 94 -15.16 -4.74 -12.24
C VAL A 94 -13.79 -4.09 -11.95
N GLY A 95 -13.38 -3.16 -12.81
CA GLY A 95 -12.21 -2.31 -12.59
C GLY A 95 -12.60 -1.09 -11.76
N ILE A 96 -11.84 -0.77 -10.71
CA ILE A 96 -12.03 0.44 -9.90
C ILE A 96 -10.81 1.33 -10.05
N MET A 97 -10.97 2.52 -10.66
CA MET A 97 -9.94 3.55 -10.81
C MET A 97 -10.39 4.82 -10.09
N ALA A 98 -10.38 4.76 -8.78
CA ALA A 98 -10.85 5.85 -7.93
C ALA A 98 -9.86 6.18 -6.83
N ARG A 99 -9.90 7.42 -6.35
CA ARG A 99 -9.16 7.86 -5.16
C ARG A 99 -9.84 7.36 -3.88
N ASN A 100 -9.31 7.79 -2.73
CA ASN A 100 -9.81 7.39 -1.43
C ASN A 100 -11.10 8.15 -1.05
N HIS A 101 -12.25 7.62 -1.34
CA HIS A 101 -13.57 8.15 -0.96
C HIS A 101 -14.65 7.06 -1.07
N ARG A 102 -15.92 7.39 -0.73
CA ARG A 102 -17.04 6.43 -0.81
C ARG A 102 -17.19 5.77 -2.18
N GLY A 103 -16.94 6.49 -3.26
CA GLY A 103 -17.00 5.95 -4.62
C GLY A 103 -15.88 4.94 -4.97
N PHE A 104 -14.93 4.67 -4.07
CA PHE A 104 -14.06 3.51 -4.09
C PHE A 104 -14.64 2.36 -3.26
N VAL A 105 -15.19 2.68 -2.09
CA VAL A 105 -15.64 1.68 -1.09
C VAL A 105 -16.95 1.01 -1.49
N GLU A 106 -17.94 1.79 -1.92
CA GLU A 106 -19.26 1.28 -2.35
C GLU A 106 -19.15 0.31 -3.54
N PRO A 107 -18.42 0.63 -4.64
CA PRO A 107 -18.17 -0.32 -5.73
C PRO A 107 -17.43 -1.59 -5.30
N LEU A 108 -16.47 -1.46 -4.38
CA LEU A 108 -15.77 -2.61 -3.83
C LEU A 108 -16.75 -3.57 -3.11
N ILE A 109 -17.65 -3.04 -2.31
CA ILE A 109 -18.70 -3.80 -1.63
C ILE A 109 -19.66 -4.41 -2.65
N ALA A 110 -20.14 -3.62 -3.60
CA ALA A 110 -21.13 -4.01 -4.60
C ALA A 110 -20.63 -5.14 -5.51
N ALA A 111 -19.43 -5.00 -6.07
CA ALA A 111 -18.83 -6.01 -6.94
C ALA A 111 -18.64 -7.34 -6.21
N ASN A 112 -18.18 -7.31 -4.96
CA ASN A 112 -18.07 -8.52 -4.15
C ASN A 112 -19.43 -9.19 -3.90
N ARG A 113 -20.50 -8.42 -3.68
CA ARG A 113 -21.85 -8.95 -3.43
C ARG A 113 -22.46 -9.67 -4.62
N ILE A 114 -22.15 -9.23 -5.84
CA ILE A 114 -22.60 -9.91 -7.07
C ILE A 114 -21.64 -11.01 -7.52
N GLY A 115 -20.50 -11.21 -6.81
CA GLY A 115 -19.51 -12.22 -7.15
C GLY A 115 -18.58 -11.81 -8.30
N ALA A 116 -18.56 -10.54 -8.70
CA ALA A 116 -17.64 -10.04 -9.70
C ALA A 116 -16.21 -9.96 -9.11
N ASP A 117 -15.22 -10.32 -9.93
CA ASP A 117 -13.83 -10.11 -9.57
C ASP A 117 -13.52 -8.60 -9.57
N VAL A 118 -12.79 -8.13 -8.58
CA VAL A 118 -12.46 -6.72 -8.42
C VAL A 118 -11.01 -6.48 -8.80
N LEU A 119 -10.80 -5.65 -9.81
CA LEU A 119 -9.49 -5.20 -10.26
C LEU A 119 -9.24 -3.78 -9.77
N LEU A 120 -8.27 -3.61 -8.86
CA LEU A 120 -7.89 -2.29 -8.38
C LEU A 120 -6.89 -1.65 -9.36
N LEU A 121 -7.34 -0.60 -10.04
CA LEU A 121 -6.59 0.11 -11.07
C LEU A 121 -5.78 1.25 -10.46
N ASN A 122 -4.50 1.32 -10.82
CA ASN A 122 -3.63 2.40 -10.36
C ASN A 122 -3.99 3.73 -11.02
N THR A 123 -4.27 4.74 -10.22
CA THR A 123 -4.64 6.10 -10.67
C THR A 123 -3.53 6.85 -11.43
N SER A 124 -2.32 6.30 -11.50
CA SER A 124 -1.21 6.83 -12.29
C SER A 124 -1.05 6.15 -13.67
N PHE A 125 -1.93 5.20 -14.04
CA PHE A 125 -1.78 4.55 -15.33
C PHE A 125 -2.10 5.51 -16.48
N ALA A 126 -1.15 5.58 -17.42
CA ALA A 126 -1.42 6.19 -18.73
C ALA A 126 -2.33 5.28 -19.55
N GLY A 127 -3.07 5.86 -20.49
CA GLY A 127 -4.04 5.15 -21.34
C GLY A 127 -3.55 3.84 -21.95
N PRO A 128 -2.36 3.77 -22.59
CA PRO A 128 -1.85 2.52 -23.17
C PRO A 128 -1.64 1.39 -22.16
N ALA A 129 -1.01 1.67 -21.00
CA ALA A 129 -0.80 0.68 -19.94
C ALA A 129 -2.13 0.21 -19.35
N LEU A 130 -3.08 1.12 -19.20
CA LEU A 130 -4.43 0.80 -18.73
C LEU A 130 -5.18 -0.08 -19.73
N ALA A 131 -5.07 0.20 -21.03
CA ALA A 131 -5.69 -0.59 -22.11
C ALA A 131 -5.21 -2.05 -22.09
N GLU A 132 -3.91 -2.26 -21.93
CA GLU A 132 -3.33 -3.60 -21.83
C GLU A 132 -3.90 -4.38 -20.64
N VAL A 133 -3.96 -3.74 -19.45
CA VAL A 133 -4.48 -4.35 -18.24
C VAL A 133 -5.97 -4.68 -18.38
N VAL A 134 -6.78 -3.73 -18.86
CA VAL A 134 -8.23 -3.90 -19.05
C VAL A 134 -8.54 -5.01 -20.05
N ALA A 135 -7.77 -5.12 -21.13
CA ALA A 135 -7.93 -6.18 -22.13
C ALA A 135 -7.54 -7.55 -21.56
N ARG A 136 -6.39 -7.64 -20.89
CA ARG A 136 -5.88 -8.87 -20.28
C ARG A 136 -6.81 -9.44 -19.22
N GLU A 137 -7.29 -8.59 -18.32
CA GLU A 137 -8.17 -9.00 -17.22
C GLU A 137 -9.65 -9.06 -17.64
N LYS A 138 -9.98 -8.74 -18.90
CA LYS A 138 -11.32 -8.81 -19.49
C LYS A 138 -12.38 -8.00 -18.75
N VAL A 139 -12.05 -6.78 -18.37
CA VAL A 139 -12.91 -5.91 -17.55
C VAL A 139 -14.24 -5.63 -18.27
N ASP A 140 -15.38 -5.86 -17.61
CA ASP A 140 -16.74 -5.66 -18.15
C ASP A 140 -17.36 -4.33 -17.71
N ALA A 141 -16.92 -3.80 -16.56
CA ALA A 141 -17.33 -2.49 -16.06
C ALA A 141 -16.15 -1.77 -15.44
N VAL A 142 -16.02 -0.46 -15.69
CA VAL A 142 -15.04 0.40 -15.03
C VAL A 142 -15.78 1.47 -14.24
N ILE A 143 -15.43 1.58 -12.96
CA ILE A 143 -15.92 2.60 -12.03
C ILE A 143 -14.75 3.52 -11.70
N TYR A 144 -14.88 4.81 -12.02
CA TYR A 144 -13.72 5.70 -12.03
C TYR A 144 -14.06 7.15 -11.65
N ASP A 145 -13.08 7.91 -11.14
CA ASP A 145 -13.22 9.35 -10.93
C ASP A 145 -13.11 10.08 -12.27
N GLU A 146 -13.92 11.11 -12.47
CA GLU A 146 -14.00 11.90 -13.70
C GLU A 146 -12.61 12.38 -14.20
N GLU A 147 -11.70 12.70 -13.30
CA GLU A 147 -10.34 13.11 -13.66
C GLU A 147 -9.57 12.07 -14.50
N PHE A 148 -10.03 10.81 -14.54
CA PHE A 148 -9.43 9.71 -15.31
C PHE A 148 -10.17 9.41 -16.62
N THR A 149 -11.21 10.17 -16.99
CA THR A 149 -12.04 9.92 -18.18
C THR A 149 -11.21 9.71 -19.44
N SER A 150 -10.24 10.57 -19.72
CA SER A 150 -9.38 10.45 -20.92
C SER A 150 -8.60 9.12 -20.96
N SER A 151 -8.08 8.66 -19.81
CA SER A 151 -7.36 7.37 -19.71
C SER A 151 -8.32 6.19 -19.90
N ILE A 152 -9.53 6.29 -19.34
CA ILE A 152 -10.57 5.25 -19.46
C ILE A 152 -11.10 5.18 -20.90
N ASP A 153 -11.33 6.32 -21.57
CA ASP A 153 -11.75 6.35 -22.95
C ASP A 153 -10.72 5.70 -23.87
N HIS A 154 -9.46 5.97 -23.65
CA HIS A 154 -8.38 5.31 -24.37
C HIS A 154 -8.36 3.79 -24.11
N ALA A 155 -8.45 3.39 -22.84
CA ALA A 155 -8.37 1.99 -22.43
C ALA A 155 -9.56 1.13 -22.93
N LEU A 156 -10.75 1.73 -23.01
CA LEU A 156 -11.97 1.04 -23.44
C LEU A 156 -12.30 1.22 -24.93
N LYS A 157 -11.40 1.81 -25.75
CA LYS A 157 -11.62 2.04 -27.17
C LYS A 157 -12.02 0.76 -27.92
N ASP A 158 -11.33 -0.34 -27.62
CA ASP A 158 -11.57 -1.65 -28.24
C ASP A 158 -12.55 -2.54 -27.44
N ARG A 159 -13.17 -1.98 -26.39
CA ARG A 159 -14.18 -2.64 -25.53
C ARG A 159 -15.41 -1.74 -25.31
N PRO A 160 -16.11 -1.33 -26.37
CA PRO A 160 -17.22 -0.38 -26.25
C PRO A 160 -18.41 -0.91 -25.44
N GLN A 161 -18.50 -2.24 -25.23
CA GLN A 161 -19.53 -2.89 -24.44
C GLN A 161 -19.27 -2.78 -22.92
N ALA A 162 -18.04 -2.44 -22.48
CA ALA A 162 -17.74 -2.30 -21.07
C ALA A 162 -18.48 -1.09 -20.48
N ALA A 163 -19.15 -1.31 -19.35
CA ALA A 163 -19.89 -0.24 -18.68
C ALA A 163 -18.93 0.80 -18.09
N ARG A 164 -19.30 2.06 -18.19
CA ARG A 164 -18.57 3.22 -17.64
C ARG A 164 -19.43 3.88 -16.58
N ILE A 165 -18.92 3.94 -15.35
CA ILE A 165 -19.65 4.48 -14.21
C ILE A 165 -18.73 5.48 -13.51
N VAL A 166 -19.18 6.73 -13.37
CA VAL A 166 -18.38 7.75 -12.70
C VAL A 166 -18.56 7.64 -11.20
N ALA A 167 -17.45 7.47 -10.47
CA ALA A 167 -17.41 7.34 -9.03
C ALA A 167 -17.42 8.70 -8.31
N TRP A 168 -16.71 9.67 -8.86
CA TRP A 168 -16.64 11.03 -8.36
C TRP A 168 -16.62 12.02 -9.51
N THR A 169 -17.43 13.06 -9.39
CA THR A 169 -17.45 14.22 -10.25
C THR A 169 -17.77 15.47 -9.44
N ASP A 170 -17.23 16.61 -9.82
CA ASP A 170 -17.58 17.91 -9.26
C ASP A 170 -18.82 18.52 -9.97
N ASP A 171 -19.26 17.92 -11.10
CA ASP A 171 -20.47 18.27 -11.84
C ASP A 171 -21.38 17.04 -12.03
N LEU A 172 -22.34 16.87 -11.12
CA LEU A 172 -23.29 15.76 -11.16
C LEU A 172 -24.19 15.73 -12.42
N GLY A 173 -24.34 16.86 -13.13
CA GLY A 173 -25.12 16.96 -14.34
C GLY A 173 -24.39 16.55 -15.63
N ALA A 174 -23.07 16.40 -15.57
CA ALA A 174 -22.22 16.14 -16.73
C ALA A 174 -22.20 14.65 -17.17
N HIS A 175 -22.70 13.73 -16.35
CA HIS A 175 -22.61 12.30 -16.59
C HIS A 175 -23.95 11.58 -16.45
N ASP A 176 -24.27 10.73 -17.43
CA ASP A 176 -25.52 9.95 -17.44
C ASP A 176 -25.54 8.84 -16.39
N VAL A 177 -24.36 8.25 -16.06
CA VAL A 177 -24.25 7.11 -15.15
C VAL A 177 -23.19 7.40 -14.09
N THR A 178 -23.64 7.63 -12.86
CA THR A 178 -22.77 7.84 -11.69
C THR A 178 -23.08 6.82 -10.60
N VAL A 179 -22.09 6.54 -9.72
CA VAL A 179 -22.30 5.69 -8.54
C VAL A 179 -23.44 6.23 -7.69
N ALA A 180 -23.45 7.54 -7.40
CA ALA A 180 -24.51 8.17 -6.62
C ALA A 180 -25.90 8.01 -7.27
N GLY A 181 -26.00 8.23 -8.58
CA GLY A 181 -27.25 8.06 -9.31
C GLY A 181 -27.76 6.61 -9.32
N LEU A 182 -26.84 5.63 -9.47
CA LEU A 182 -27.17 4.21 -9.40
C LEU A 182 -27.64 3.80 -8.00
N VAL A 183 -26.98 4.27 -6.94
CA VAL A 183 -27.37 4.04 -5.55
C VAL A 183 -28.76 4.61 -5.29
N ASP A 184 -29.02 5.87 -5.67
CA ASP A 184 -30.31 6.52 -5.45
C ASP A 184 -31.44 5.84 -6.21
N GLY A 185 -31.20 5.43 -7.46
CA GLY A 185 -32.17 4.74 -8.30
C GLY A 185 -32.54 3.33 -7.83
N HIS A 186 -31.68 2.70 -7.00
CA HIS A 186 -31.89 1.33 -6.50
C HIS A 186 -31.97 1.26 -4.97
N ARG A 187 -32.11 2.39 -4.30
CA ARG A 187 -32.18 2.47 -2.83
C ARG A 187 -33.27 1.55 -2.25
N GLY A 188 -32.89 0.76 -1.26
CA GLY A 188 -33.75 -0.25 -0.63
C GLY A 188 -33.84 -1.58 -1.38
N GLN A 189 -33.26 -1.70 -2.57
CA GLN A 189 -33.13 -2.96 -3.29
C GLN A 189 -31.95 -3.77 -2.75
N ARG A 190 -32.03 -5.08 -2.93
CA ARG A 190 -30.95 -6.01 -2.58
C ARG A 190 -30.55 -6.83 -3.78
N PRO A 191 -29.24 -7.12 -3.93
CA PRO A 191 -28.80 -7.96 -5.03
C PRO A 191 -29.27 -9.40 -4.84
N LEU A 192 -29.39 -10.12 -5.95
CA LEU A 192 -29.49 -11.57 -5.95
C LEU A 192 -28.20 -12.16 -5.42
N GLN A 193 -28.32 -13.30 -4.72
CA GLN A 193 -27.15 -13.97 -4.17
C GLN A 193 -26.18 -14.40 -5.28
N ALA A 194 -24.91 -14.09 -5.10
CA ALA A 194 -23.87 -14.47 -6.04
C ALA A 194 -23.71 -16.00 -6.14
N ALA A 195 -23.53 -16.50 -7.37
CA ALA A 195 -23.26 -17.91 -7.64
C ALA A 195 -21.79 -18.29 -7.38
N ARG A 196 -20.88 -17.30 -7.32
CA ARG A 196 -19.44 -17.50 -7.12
C ARG A 196 -18.87 -16.51 -6.11
N THR A 197 -17.72 -16.85 -5.54
CA THR A 197 -16.96 -15.94 -4.68
C THR A 197 -16.08 -15.04 -5.54
N SER A 198 -16.16 -13.73 -5.31
CA SER A 198 -15.32 -12.71 -5.91
C SER A 198 -13.84 -12.89 -5.51
N LYS A 199 -12.94 -12.58 -6.43
CA LYS A 199 -11.50 -12.49 -6.21
C LYS A 199 -11.05 -11.03 -6.28
N MET A 200 -10.02 -10.72 -5.49
CA MET A 200 -9.32 -9.44 -5.58
C MET A 200 -8.10 -9.59 -6.49
N ILE A 201 -7.97 -8.72 -7.48
CA ILE A 201 -6.83 -8.63 -8.38
C ILE A 201 -6.08 -7.35 -8.05
N LEU A 202 -4.92 -7.51 -7.42
CA LEU A 202 -4.03 -6.41 -7.09
C LEU A 202 -2.91 -6.33 -8.12
N LEU A 203 -2.70 -5.14 -8.68
CA LEU A 203 -1.65 -4.92 -9.67
C LEU A 203 -0.32 -4.63 -8.98
N THR A 204 0.71 -5.41 -9.34
CA THR A 204 2.08 -5.17 -8.90
C THR A 204 2.86 -4.46 -9.99
N SER A 205 3.74 -3.53 -9.62
CA SER A 205 4.69 -2.93 -10.54
C SER A 205 5.72 -4.01 -10.93
N GLY A 206 5.50 -4.67 -12.07
CA GLY A 206 6.48 -5.61 -12.60
C GLY A 206 7.73 -4.85 -13.08
N THR A 207 8.91 -5.39 -12.81
CA THR A 207 10.20 -4.89 -13.32
C THR A 207 10.29 -4.94 -14.85
N THR A 208 9.40 -5.69 -15.51
CA THR A 208 9.33 -5.90 -16.97
C THR A 208 8.40 -4.93 -17.71
N GLY A 209 7.91 -3.88 -17.06
CA GLY A 209 7.11 -2.81 -17.71
C GLY A 209 5.59 -2.99 -17.67
N SER A 210 5.03 -4.18 -17.83
CA SER A 210 3.58 -4.41 -17.71
C SER A 210 3.19 -4.85 -16.29
N PRO A 211 2.21 -4.18 -15.65
CA PRO A 211 1.75 -4.55 -14.32
C PRO A 211 1.20 -5.99 -14.28
N LYS A 212 1.67 -6.80 -13.33
CA LYS A 212 1.21 -8.18 -13.14
C LYS A 212 0.08 -8.22 -12.11
N GLY A 213 -0.98 -8.97 -12.40
CA GLY A 213 -2.06 -9.20 -11.44
C GLY A 213 -1.69 -10.34 -10.47
N ALA A 214 -1.58 -10.04 -9.18
CA ALA A 214 -1.41 -11.05 -8.14
C ALA A 214 -2.78 -11.46 -7.60
N LYS A 215 -3.05 -12.77 -7.58
CA LYS A 215 -4.31 -13.35 -7.08
C LYS A 215 -4.19 -13.68 -5.60
N HIS A 216 -5.21 -13.36 -4.84
CA HIS A 216 -5.34 -13.71 -3.44
C HIS A 216 -6.71 -14.32 -3.16
N SER A 217 -6.74 -15.51 -2.57
CA SER A 217 -7.98 -16.24 -2.22
C SER A 217 -8.59 -15.83 -0.88
N GLY A 218 -8.05 -14.82 -0.21
CA GLY A 218 -8.57 -14.28 1.06
C GLY A 218 -7.49 -14.12 2.13
N GLY A 219 -7.81 -13.36 3.19
CA GLY A 219 -6.94 -13.17 4.35
C GLY A 219 -7.01 -14.37 5.30
N SER A 220 -5.87 -14.86 5.79
CA SER A 220 -5.86 -15.88 6.83
C SER A 220 -6.07 -15.29 8.23
N ALA A 221 -6.62 -16.09 9.15
CA ALA A 221 -6.74 -15.71 10.56
C ALA A 221 -5.36 -15.41 11.19
N ASP A 222 -4.32 -16.07 10.71
CA ASP A 222 -2.94 -15.86 11.15
C ASP A 222 -2.38 -14.52 10.66
N ALA A 223 -2.71 -14.10 9.43
CA ALA A 223 -2.34 -12.77 8.91
C ALA A 223 -2.98 -11.66 9.75
N LEU A 224 -4.28 -11.78 10.06
CA LEU A 224 -4.96 -10.83 10.94
C LEU A 224 -4.32 -10.81 12.33
N LYS A 225 -4.07 -11.99 12.91
CA LYS A 225 -3.41 -12.10 14.22
C LYS A 225 -2.05 -11.42 14.20
N SER A 226 -1.25 -11.64 13.18
CA SER A 226 0.08 -11.05 13.03
C SER A 226 0.04 -9.53 13.04
N ILE A 227 -0.91 -8.92 12.32
CA ILE A 227 -1.09 -7.47 12.30
C ILE A 227 -1.52 -6.95 13.66
N LEU A 228 -2.51 -7.59 14.30
CA LEU A 228 -3.05 -7.16 15.59
C LEU A 228 -2.09 -7.39 16.77
N ASP A 229 -1.15 -8.32 16.66
CA ASP A 229 -0.11 -8.54 17.66
C ASP A 229 0.98 -7.46 17.63
N ARG A 230 1.26 -6.90 16.44
CA ARG A 230 2.31 -5.90 16.25
C ARG A 230 1.79 -4.47 16.30
N THR A 231 0.64 -4.19 15.70
CA THR A 231 0.06 -2.84 15.62
C THR A 231 -1.15 -2.75 16.55
N PRO A 232 -1.27 -1.72 17.41
CA PRO A 232 -2.29 -1.64 18.47
C PRO A 232 -3.68 -1.22 17.95
N TRP A 233 -4.16 -1.87 16.89
CA TRP A 233 -5.52 -1.74 16.40
C TRP A 233 -6.54 -2.15 17.48
N ARG A 234 -7.63 -1.42 17.58
CA ARG A 234 -8.76 -1.76 18.43
C ARG A 234 -10.08 -1.50 17.73
N ALA A 235 -11.02 -2.42 17.92
CA ALA A 235 -12.35 -2.28 17.36
C ALA A 235 -13.07 -1.01 17.83
N GLU A 236 -13.89 -0.48 16.94
CA GLU A 236 -14.77 0.67 17.18
C GLU A 236 -14.03 1.98 17.50
N GLN A 237 -12.77 2.11 17.10
CA GLN A 237 -12.00 3.35 17.16
C GLN A 237 -12.04 4.07 15.80
N THR A 238 -11.38 5.22 15.71
CA THR A 238 -11.27 5.98 14.45
C THR A 238 -9.88 5.80 13.86
N ALA A 239 -9.83 5.57 12.55
CA ALA A 239 -8.58 5.50 11.78
C ALA A 239 -8.64 6.43 10.57
N VAL A 240 -7.62 7.28 10.41
CA VAL A 240 -7.39 8.07 9.21
C VAL A 240 -6.61 7.20 8.21
N VAL A 241 -7.20 6.92 7.05
CA VAL A 241 -6.60 6.10 6.00
C VAL A 241 -6.40 6.97 4.77
N VAL A 242 -5.20 7.51 4.60
CA VAL A 242 -4.82 8.33 3.44
C VAL A 242 -3.85 7.62 2.49
N ALA A 243 -3.31 6.46 2.91
CA ALA A 243 -2.61 5.56 1.99
C ALA A 243 -3.53 5.16 0.83
N PRO A 244 -3.05 5.16 -0.45
CA PRO A 244 -3.90 4.86 -1.60
C PRO A 244 -4.58 3.49 -1.50
N MET A 245 -5.92 3.47 -1.48
CA MET A 245 -6.72 2.25 -1.25
C MET A 245 -6.65 1.27 -2.42
N PHE A 246 -6.28 1.70 -3.61
CA PHE A 246 -6.10 0.80 -4.76
C PHE A 246 -4.79 -0.01 -4.71
N HIS A 247 -3.90 0.25 -3.75
CA HIS A 247 -2.72 -0.56 -3.48
C HIS A 247 -2.93 -1.52 -2.29
N ALA A 248 -2.21 -2.63 -2.30
CA ALA A 248 -2.30 -3.69 -1.28
C ALA A 248 -2.21 -3.14 0.15
N TRP A 249 -1.35 -2.15 0.40
CA TRP A 249 -1.20 -1.53 1.71
C TRP A 249 -2.46 -0.77 2.14
N GLY A 250 -2.89 0.24 1.37
CA GLY A 250 -4.09 1.03 1.69
C GLY A 250 -5.35 0.18 1.73
N PHE A 251 -5.49 -0.76 0.79
CA PHE A 251 -6.56 -1.75 0.77
C PHE A 251 -6.59 -2.61 2.04
N GLY A 252 -5.43 -3.11 2.47
CA GLY A 252 -5.31 -3.89 3.71
C GLY A 252 -5.72 -3.08 4.94
N GLN A 253 -5.34 -1.80 5.03
CA GLN A 253 -5.72 -0.92 6.12
C GLN A 253 -7.22 -0.64 6.14
N LEU A 254 -7.84 -0.42 4.98
CA LEU A 254 -9.29 -0.30 4.81
C LEU A 254 -10.00 -1.57 5.30
N GLY A 255 -9.53 -2.74 4.88
CA GLY A 255 -10.12 -4.03 5.27
C GLY A 255 -10.03 -4.30 6.77
N ILE A 256 -8.89 -4.01 7.40
CA ILE A 256 -8.72 -4.15 8.86
C ILE A 256 -9.63 -3.18 9.61
N ALA A 257 -9.69 -1.92 9.18
CA ALA A 257 -10.55 -0.92 9.79
C ALA A 257 -12.03 -1.34 9.71
N ALA A 258 -12.49 -1.84 8.56
CA ALA A 258 -13.85 -2.36 8.39
C ALA A 258 -14.12 -3.59 9.28
N LEU A 259 -13.20 -4.57 9.32
CA LEU A 259 -13.34 -5.77 10.14
C LEU A 259 -13.46 -5.44 11.64
N LEU A 260 -12.73 -4.43 12.09
CA LEU A 260 -12.77 -3.92 13.46
C LEU A 260 -13.92 -2.91 13.70
N ALA A 261 -14.75 -2.65 12.70
CA ALA A 261 -15.81 -1.64 12.73
C ALA A 261 -15.30 -0.27 13.22
N CYS A 262 -14.09 0.11 12.81
CA CYS A 262 -13.51 1.42 13.07
C CYS A 262 -14.15 2.47 12.17
N THR A 263 -14.42 3.66 12.67
CA THR A 263 -14.75 4.80 11.79
C THR A 263 -13.56 5.08 10.88
N ILE A 264 -13.76 4.96 9.58
CA ILE A 264 -12.75 5.22 8.55
C ILE A 264 -12.89 6.68 8.13
N VAL A 265 -11.84 7.47 8.34
CA VAL A 265 -11.75 8.85 7.87
C VAL A 265 -10.75 8.89 6.72
N THR A 266 -11.14 9.46 5.61
CA THR A 266 -10.29 9.52 4.43
C THR A 266 -10.48 10.81 3.64
N ARG A 267 -9.64 11.03 2.64
CA ARG A 267 -9.78 12.10 1.67
C ARG A 267 -9.19 11.71 0.32
N ARG A 268 -9.71 12.29 -0.73
CA ARG A 268 -9.36 11.98 -2.12
C ARG A 268 -7.88 12.20 -2.41
N LYS A 269 -7.36 13.36 -2.06
CA LYS A 269 -5.96 13.73 -2.32
C LYS A 269 -5.26 13.98 -0.99
N PHE A 270 -4.09 13.41 -0.82
CA PHE A 270 -3.28 13.64 0.36
C PHE A 270 -2.88 15.13 0.45
N ASP A 271 -3.07 15.68 1.63
CA ASP A 271 -2.57 16.97 2.04
C ASP A 271 -2.06 16.83 3.48
N PRO A 272 -0.81 17.24 3.78
CA PRO A 272 -0.19 16.95 5.06
C PRO A 272 -0.87 17.69 6.23
N GLU A 273 -1.22 18.99 6.07
CA GLU A 273 -1.89 19.75 7.12
C GLU A 273 -3.31 19.24 7.37
N ALA A 274 -4.09 19.02 6.30
CA ALA A 274 -5.43 18.49 6.43
C ALA A 274 -5.44 17.06 7.04
N THR A 275 -4.41 16.26 6.80
CA THR A 275 -4.30 14.94 7.43
C THR A 275 -4.14 15.05 8.94
N LEU A 276 -3.31 15.98 9.44
CA LEU A 276 -3.19 16.24 10.88
C LEU A 276 -4.49 16.80 11.47
N ALA A 277 -5.18 17.67 10.73
CA ALA A 277 -6.48 18.20 11.13
C ALA A 277 -7.51 17.07 11.31
N LEU A 278 -7.60 16.14 10.36
CA LEU A 278 -8.50 14.98 10.46
C LEU A 278 -8.18 14.09 11.66
N VAL A 279 -6.89 13.91 11.99
CA VAL A 279 -6.48 13.15 13.18
C VAL A 279 -6.99 13.82 14.46
N ASP A 280 -6.81 15.12 14.60
CA ASP A 280 -7.24 15.86 15.80
C ASP A 280 -8.77 16.00 15.87
N GLU A 281 -9.44 16.39 14.78
CA GLU A 281 -10.89 16.60 14.70
C GLU A 281 -11.65 15.32 15.08
N HIS A 282 -11.27 14.20 14.47
CA HIS A 282 -11.93 12.92 14.70
C HIS A 282 -11.31 12.10 15.84
N ARG A 283 -10.32 12.66 16.56
CA ARG A 283 -9.59 12.00 17.65
C ARG A 283 -9.11 10.59 17.23
N ALA A 284 -8.58 10.52 16.02
CA ALA A 284 -8.17 9.25 15.43
C ALA A 284 -7.06 8.58 16.24
N THR A 285 -7.18 7.29 16.43
CA THR A 285 -6.18 6.48 17.16
C THR A 285 -5.21 5.79 16.20
N GLY A 286 -5.57 5.71 14.92
CA GLY A 286 -4.74 5.15 13.86
C GLY A 286 -4.59 6.11 12.69
N LEU A 287 -3.40 6.14 12.11
CA LEU A 287 -3.08 6.83 10.87
C LEU A 287 -2.37 5.85 9.93
N SER A 288 -2.89 5.70 8.70
CA SER A 288 -2.29 4.83 7.67
C SER A 288 -1.85 5.67 6.48
N VAL A 289 -0.54 5.66 6.23
CA VAL A 289 0.16 6.48 5.24
C VAL A 289 1.11 5.64 4.39
N VAL A 290 1.75 6.25 3.41
CA VAL A 290 2.99 5.75 2.79
C VAL A 290 4.16 6.63 3.23
N PRO A 291 5.42 6.14 3.21
CA PRO A 291 6.58 6.84 3.78
C PRO A 291 6.71 8.31 3.36
N VAL A 292 6.59 8.63 2.07
CA VAL A 292 6.68 10.02 1.57
C VAL A 292 5.63 10.96 2.20
N MET A 293 4.54 10.44 2.72
CA MET A 293 3.55 11.26 3.41
C MET A 293 4.07 11.70 4.79
N PHE A 294 4.87 10.87 5.46
CA PHE A 294 5.58 11.31 6.66
C PHE A 294 6.59 12.42 6.36
N ASP A 295 7.36 12.29 5.26
CA ASP A 295 8.30 13.33 4.84
C ASP A 295 7.56 14.67 4.71
N ARG A 296 6.46 14.70 3.96
CA ARG A 296 5.65 15.92 3.75
C ARG A 296 5.01 16.46 5.04
N ILE A 297 4.66 15.58 5.99
CA ILE A 297 4.11 16.03 7.29
C ILE A 297 5.20 16.70 8.13
N VAL A 298 6.38 16.08 8.27
CA VAL A 298 7.45 16.65 9.12
C VAL A 298 8.11 17.88 8.49
N ASP A 299 7.94 18.09 7.20
CA ASP A 299 8.44 19.25 6.47
C ASP A 299 7.44 20.45 6.49
N LEU A 300 6.27 20.29 7.12
CA LEU A 300 5.40 21.42 7.39
C LEU A 300 6.10 22.43 8.32
N PRO A 301 5.84 23.74 8.15
CA PRO A 301 6.37 24.76 9.04
C PRO A 301 6.00 24.52 10.52
N ASP A 302 6.90 24.84 11.43
CA ASP A 302 6.71 24.61 12.89
C ASP A 302 5.43 25.25 13.43
N ASN A 303 5.05 26.44 12.95
CA ASN A 303 3.83 27.12 13.33
C ASN A 303 2.57 26.38 12.84
N VAL A 304 2.65 25.60 11.78
CA VAL A 304 1.57 24.71 11.30
C VAL A 304 1.53 23.46 12.17
N LEU A 305 2.66 22.77 12.33
CA LEU A 305 2.77 21.59 13.19
C LEU A 305 2.29 21.86 14.61
N ALA A 306 2.53 23.08 15.15
CA ALA A 306 2.12 23.46 16.50
C ALA A 306 0.59 23.55 16.69
N LYS A 307 -0.19 23.65 15.61
CA LYS A 307 -1.67 23.69 15.68
C LYS A 307 -2.26 22.32 16.06
N TYR A 308 -1.55 21.23 15.75
CA TYR A 308 -2.06 19.86 15.86
C TYR A 308 -1.33 19.08 16.94
N SER A 309 -2.08 18.56 17.89
CA SER A 309 -1.52 17.76 18.99
C SER A 309 -1.36 16.29 18.66
N CYS A 310 -2.26 15.75 17.87
CA CYS A 310 -2.40 14.34 17.48
C CYS A 310 -2.26 13.34 18.66
N ARG A 311 -2.54 13.78 19.90
CA ARG A 311 -2.34 12.99 21.15
C ARG A 311 -3.22 11.75 21.22
N SER A 312 -4.24 11.65 20.38
CA SER A 312 -5.10 10.47 20.29
C SER A 312 -4.42 9.31 19.56
N LEU A 313 -3.39 9.58 18.73
CA LEU A 313 -2.67 8.56 17.97
C LEU A 313 -2.06 7.51 18.91
N ARG A 314 -2.27 6.27 18.55
CA ARG A 314 -1.67 5.08 19.15
C ARG A 314 -0.74 4.38 18.19
N PHE A 315 -1.00 4.56 16.89
CA PHE A 315 -0.13 4.11 15.82
C PHE A 315 -0.27 5.01 14.59
N ALA A 316 0.85 5.17 13.90
CA ALA A 316 0.94 5.71 12.56
C ALA A 316 1.72 4.69 11.72
N ALA A 317 1.02 3.97 10.85
CA ALA A 317 1.58 2.82 10.14
C ALA A 317 1.88 3.18 8.68
N ALA A 318 3.05 2.77 8.20
CA ALA A 318 3.43 2.93 6.81
C ALA A 318 3.98 1.63 6.20
N SER A 319 3.89 1.55 4.89
CA SER A 319 4.50 0.53 4.06
C SER A 319 4.61 1.00 2.61
N GLY A 320 5.30 0.22 1.78
CA GLY A 320 5.32 0.41 0.33
C GLY A 320 6.62 1.00 -0.22
N SER A 321 7.39 1.68 0.59
CA SER A 321 8.75 2.13 0.28
C SER A 321 9.58 2.25 1.56
N ARG A 322 10.85 2.57 1.41
CA ARG A 322 11.72 2.80 2.56
C ARG A 322 11.32 4.08 3.30
N MET A 323 11.42 4.04 4.63
CA MET A 323 11.32 5.22 5.49
C MET A 323 12.70 5.83 5.76
N ARG A 324 12.78 7.15 5.74
CA ARG A 324 14.00 7.88 6.09
C ARG A 324 14.19 7.90 7.62
N PRO A 325 15.38 7.55 8.14
CA PRO A 325 15.65 7.50 9.59
C PRO A 325 15.43 8.83 10.32
N ASP A 326 15.81 9.96 9.66
CA ASP A 326 15.61 11.30 10.21
C ASP A 326 14.13 11.67 10.33
N VAL A 327 13.31 11.31 9.34
CA VAL A 327 11.86 11.52 9.32
C VAL A 327 11.18 10.71 10.43
N VAL A 328 11.59 9.45 10.62
CA VAL A 328 11.12 8.60 11.72
C VAL A 328 11.35 9.28 13.07
N THR A 329 12.58 9.75 13.29
CA THR A 329 12.97 10.42 14.54
C THR A 329 12.18 11.71 14.75
N ARG A 330 12.15 12.61 13.74
CA ARG A 330 11.44 13.90 13.81
C ARG A 330 9.94 13.71 14.07
N PHE A 331 9.31 12.75 13.39
CA PHE A 331 7.88 12.50 13.58
C PHE A 331 7.59 11.98 15.00
N MET A 332 8.39 11.01 15.50
CA MET A 332 8.19 10.45 16.83
C MET A 332 8.51 11.46 17.93
N ASP A 333 9.49 12.33 17.75
CA ASP A 333 9.80 13.41 18.69
C ASP A 333 8.65 14.42 18.79
N ARG A 334 7.94 14.65 17.69
CA ARG A 334 6.82 15.60 17.63
C ARG A 334 5.50 15.01 18.10
N PHE A 335 5.17 13.78 17.70
CA PHE A 335 3.83 13.20 17.90
C PHE A 335 3.83 11.99 18.84
N GLY A 336 5.00 11.60 19.37
CA GLY A 336 5.17 10.44 20.25
C GLY A 336 5.60 9.17 19.53
N ASP A 337 5.92 8.14 20.30
CA ASP A 337 6.40 6.84 19.81
C ASP A 337 5.26 6.02 19.23
N VAL A 338 4.82 6.39 18.01
CA VAL A 338 3.62 5.84 17.36
C VAL A 338 3.88 5.24 15.97
N ILE A 339 5.11 5.38 15.42
CA ILE A 339 5.40 4.85 14.07
C ILE A 339 5.55 3.33 14.09
N TYR A 340 4.87 2.69 13.12
CA TYR A 340 5.03 1.28 12.78
C TYR A 340 5.42 1.18 11.30
N ASN A 341 6.66 0.73 11.04
CA ASN A 341 7.13 0.50 9.66
C ASN A 341 6.88 -0.96 9.29
N ASN A 342 6.13 -1.16 8.20
CA ASN A 342 5.75 -2.50 7.75
C ASN A 342 6.44 -2.83 6.43
N TYR A 343 7.19 -3.90 6.42
CA TYR A 343 7.77 -4.48 5.22
C TYR A 343 6.85 -5.59 4.70
N ASN A 344 6.28 -5.34 3.54
CA ASN A 344 5.30 -6.20 2.87
C ASN A 344 5.70 -6.41 1.42
N ALA A 345 5.35 -7.57 0.88
CA ALA A 345 5.30 -7.79 -0.56
C ALA A 345 3.86 -8.19 -0.94
N THR A 346 3.39 -7.77 -2.10
CA THR A 346 2.03 -8.16 -2.56
C THR A 346 1.92 -9.69 -2.62
N GLU A 347 2.99 -10.37 -3.00
CA GLU A 347 3.06 -11.82 -3.16
C GLU A 347 3.21 -12.59 -1.82
N ALA A 348 3.72 -11.94 -0.77
CA ALA A 348 4.02 -12.56 0.52
C ALA A 348 3.16 -12.05 1.68
N GLY A 349 2.39 -10.97 1.46
CA GLY A 349 1.72 -10.28 2.56
C GLY A 349 2.71 -9.60 3.51
N MET A 350 2.46 -9.66 4.81
CA MET A 350 3.31 -9.04 5.82
C MET A 350 4.54 -9.89 6.11
N ILE A 351 5.72 -9.32 5.93
CA ILE A 351 7.01 -9.98 6.17
C ILE A 351 7.58 -9.59 7.53
N ALA A 352 7.71 -8.30 7.79
CA ALA A 352 8.25 -7.78 9.05
C ALA A 352 7.56 -6.48 9.47
N THR A 353 7.63 -6.17 10.76
CA THR A 353 7.14 -4.89 11.31
C THR A 353 8.13 -4.36 12.33
N ALA A 354 8.60 -3.14 12.12
CA ALA A 354 9.32 -2.38 13.12
C ALA A 354 8.32 -1.64 14.02
N THR A 355 8.43 -1.88 15.31
CA THR A 355 7.68 -1.15 16.35
C THR A 355 8.38 0.18 16.69
N PRO A 356 7.72 1.12 17.39
CA PRO A 356 8.40 2.34 17.83
C PRO A 356 9.68 2.08 18.64
N ALA A 357 9.71 1.03 19.44
CA ALA A 357 10.92 0.65 20.20
C ALA A 357 12.05 0.19 19.28
N ASP A 358 11.75 -0.66 18.26
CA ASP A 358 12.73 -1.07 17.27
C ASP A 358 13.30 0.15 16.51
N LEU A 359 12.41 1.11 16.16
CA LEU A 359 12.77 2.31 15.41
C LEU A 359 13.57 3.34 16.25
N ARG A 360 13.37 3.39 17.56
CA ARG A 360 14.22 4.21 18.46
C ARG A 360 15.64 3.65 18.56
N GLU A 361 15.79 2.31 18.55
CA GLU A 361 17.10 1.66 18.55
C GLU A 361 17.78 1.70 17.18
N SER A 362 17.01 1.49 16.10
CA SER A 362 17.50 1.41 14.72
C SER A 362 16.45 1.98 13.77
N PRO A 363 16.50 3.29 13.48
CA PRO A 363 15.45 3.97 12.69
C PRO A 363 15.32 3.49 11.25
N ASP A 364 16.30 2.76 10.71
CA ASP A 364 16.33 2.23 9.35
C ASP A 364 15.91 0.75 9.25
N THR A 365 15.55 0.11 10.38
CA THR A 365 15.13 -1.29 10.38
C THR A 365 13.73 -1.46 9.75
N ALA A 366 13.54 -2.59 9.08
CA ALA A 366 12.21 -3.09 8.70
C ALA A 366 11.52 -3.86 9.85
N GLY A 367 12.21 -4.01 11.00
CA GLY A 367 11.70 -4.64 12.21
C GLY A 367 11.91 -6.14 12.26
N ARG A 368 11.10 -6.81 13.06
CA ARG A 368 11.18 -8.26 13.25
C ARG A 368 10.18 -8.98 12.37
N PRO A 369 10.48 -10.23 11.94
CA PRO A 369 9.53 -11.05 11.23
C PRO A 369 8.15 -11.07 11.91
N ALA A 370 7.11 -10.99 11.11
CA ALA A 370 5.73 -11.04 11.57
C ALA A 370 5.42 -12.42 12.16
N VAL A 371 4.47 -12.49 13.09
CA VAL A 371 4.08 -13.77 13.72
C VAL A 371 3.56 -14.73 12.65
N GLY A 372 4.16 -15.93 12.58
CA GLY A 372 3.83 -16.92 11.55
C GLY A 372 4.55 -16.70 10.21
N THR A 373 5.47 -15.73 10.14
CA THR A 373 6.37 -15.54 9.01
C THR A 373 7.78 -15.94 9.40
N GLU A 374 8.39 -16.83 8.63
CA GLU A 374 9.80 -17.17 8.71
C GLU A 374 10.54 -16.39 7.63
N VAL A 375 11.64 -15.75 8.02
CA VAL A 375 12.55 -15.04 7.11
C VAL A 375 13.91 -15.70 7.19
N ARG A 376 14.47 -16.03 6.03
CA ARG A 376 15.84 -16.51 5.88
C ARG A 376 16.58 -15.67 4.85
N ILE A 377 17.87 -15.55 5.05
CA ILE A 377 18.76 -14.82 4.14
C ILE A 377 19.72 -15.85 3.52
N PHE A 378 19.73 -15.94 2.19
CA PHE A 378 20.56 -16.89 1.47
C PHE A 378 21.59 -16.19 0.57
N ASP A 379 22.77 -16.79 0.44
CA ASP A 379 23.76 -16.44 -0.58
C ASP A 379 23.35 -16.99 -1.97
N ALA A 380 24.22 -16.78 -2.97
CA ALA A 380 24.01 -17.25 -4.34
C ALA A 380 24.01 -18.79 -4.48
N ASP A 381 24.61 -19.50 -3.52
CA ASP A 381 24.65 -20.97 -3.46
C ASP A 381 23.52 -21.56 -2.62
N PHE A 382 22.53 -20.72 -2.21
CA PHE A 382 21.43 -21.07 -1.31
C PHE A 382 21.86 -21.58 0.07
N ARG A 383 23.00 -21.07 0.59
CA ARG A 383 23.39 -21.30 1.98
C ARG A 383 22.89 -20.14 2.82
N GLU A 384 22.32 -20.46 4.00
CA GLU A 384 21.88 -19.42 4.94
C GLU A 384 23.11 -18.66 5.48
N VAL A 385 23.09 -17.33 5.35
CA VAL A 385 24.19 -16.48 5.80
C VAL A 385 24.07 -16.16 7.29
N PRO A 386 25.20 -15.93 7.99
CA PRO A 386 25.17 -15.55 9.39
C PRO A 386 24.60 -14.11 9.59
N PRO A 387 24.24 -13.74 10.84
CA PRO A 387 23.76 -12.40 11.13
C PRO A 387 24.71 -11.29 10.66
N ASN A 388 24.13 -10.20 10.16
CA ASN A 388 24.79 -9.02 9.57
C ASN A 388 25.46 -9.27 8.21
N GLU A 389 25.36 -10.44 7.64
CA GLU A 389 25.75 -10.68 6.25
C GLU A 389 24.57 -10.49 5.30
N VAL A 390 24.84 -9.83 4.17
CA VAL A 390 23.84 -9.51 3.16
C VAL A 390 23.63 -10.68 2.22
N GLY A 391 22.36 -11.01 1.95
CA GLY A 391 21.95 -12.00 0.97
C GLY A 391 20.53 -11.75 0.51
N THR A 392 19.98 -12.64 -0.32
CA THR A 392 18.61 -12.56 -0.81
C THR A 392 17.61 -12.94 0.29
N ILE A 393 16.58 -12.13 0.46
CA ILE A 393 15.54 -12.33 1.47
C ILE A 393 14.51 -13.34 0.96
N TYR A 394 14.38 -14.44 1.66
CA TYR A 394 13.39 -15.47 1.41
C TYR A 394 12.39 -15.55 2.57
N VAL A 395 11.11 -15.75 2.24
CA VAL A 395 10.01 -15.73 3.21
C VAL A 395 9.12 -16.96 3.08
N ARG A 396 8.60 -17.43 4.21
CA ARG A 396 7.58 -18.48 4.28
C ARG A 396 6.50 -18.11 5.27
N ASN A 397 5.25 -18.06 4.82
CA ASN A 397 4.07 -17.82 5.67
C ASN A 397 2.79 -18.33 5.00
N SER A 398 1.66 -18.21 5.68
CA SER A 398 0.35 -18.62 5.20
C SER A 398 -0.37 -17.58 4.30
N SER A 399 0.26 -16.44 4.03
CA SER A 399 -0.32 -15.33 3.25
C SER A 399 0.29 -15.19 1.85
N GLN A 400 1.07 -16.19 1.42
CA GLN A 400 1.63 -16.22 0.07
C GLN A 400 0.51 -16.23 -0.97
N PHE A 401 0.74 -15.54 -2.08
CA PHE A 401 -0.24 -15.41 -3.16
C PHE A 401 -0.46 -16.74 -3.93
N ASP A 402 -1.59 -16.83 -4.63
CA ASP A 402 -1.94 -18.00 -5.44
C ASP A 402 -1.22 -18.05 -6.81
N GLY A 403 -0.34 -17.08 -7.08
CA GLY A 403 0.34 -16.88 -8.35
C GLY A 403 -0.17 -15.65 -9.12
N TYR A 404 0.51 -15.35 -10.22
CA TYR A 404 0.11 -14.23 -11.11
C TYR A 404 -1.01 -14.65 -12.07
N THR A 405 -1.80 -13.66 -12.53
CA THR A 405 -2.83 -13.87 -13.57
C THR A 405 -2.24 -14.38 -14.88
N SER A 406 -0.97 -14.07 -15.14
CA SER A 406 -0.21 -14.56 -16.31
C SER A 406 0.24 -16.02 -16.22
N GLY A 407 0.07 -16.69 -15.08
CA GLY A 407 0.59 -18.04 -14.82
C GLY A 407 2.05 -18.09 -14.36
N ALA A 408 2.76 -16.95 -14.34
CA ALA A 408 4.10 -16.87 -13.76
C ALA A 408 4.05 -16.97 -12.23
N SER A 409 5.18 -17.31 -11.62
CA SER A 409 5.37 -17.37 -10.16
C SER A 409 6.68 -16.71 -9.76
N LYS A 410 6.91 -16.59 -8.46
CA LYS A 410 8.21 -16.23 -7.86
C LYS A 410 9.09 -17.47 -7.75
N ASP A 411 10.39 -17.25 -7.52
CA ASP A 411 11.34 -18.32 -7.23
C ASP A 411 11.12 -18.86 -5.80
N PHE A 412 11.25 -20.17 -5.66
CA PHE A 412 11.12 -20.88 -4.39
C PHE A 412 12.36 -21.73 -4.11
N HIS A 413 12.78 -21.73 -2.86
CA HIS A 413 13.81 -22.63 -2.33
C HIS A 413 13.34 -23.21 -1.00
N ASP A 414 13.28 -24.53 -0.86
CA ASP A 414 12.83 -25.27 0.34
C ASP A 414 11.51 -24.76 0.95
N GLY A 415 10.56 -24.32 0.06
CA GLY A 415 9.26 -23.78 0.47
C GLY A 415 9.30 -22.32 0.91
N TYR A 416 10.46 -21.67 0.86
CA TYR A 416 10.61 -20.23 1.03
C TYR A 416 10.54 -19.55 -0.34
N MET A 417 9.74 -18.49 -0.43
CA MET A 417 9.59 -17.68 -1.63
C MET A 417 10.57 -16.50 -1.61
N SER A 418 11.25 -16.24 -2.73
CA SER A 418 12.06 -15.04 -2.87
C SER A 418 11.19 -13.78 -2.81
N SER A 419 11.54 -12.83 -1.94
CA SER A 419 10.91 -11.51 -1.94
C SER A 419 11.34 -10.67 -3.16
N GLY A 420 12.50 -10.96 -3.74
CA GLY A 420 13.18 -10.16 -4.75
C GLY A 420 13.93 -8.99 -4.15
N ASP A 421 14.10 -8.96 -2.83
CA ASP A 421 14.88 -7.97 -2.10
C ASP A 421 16.12 -8.62 -1.49
N VAL A 422 17.15 -7.83 -1.25
CA VAL A 422 18.36 -8.23 -0.52
C VAL A 422 18.44 -7.49 0.81
N GLY A 423 19.01 -8.17 1.81
CA GLY A 423 19.10 -7.61 3.15
C GLY A 423 19.80 -8.55 4.12
N TYR A 424 19.73 -8.24 5.39
CA TYR A 424 20.32 -9.05 6.45
C TYR A 424 19.46 -9.01 7.72
N LEU A 425 19.63 -10.02 8.56
CA LEU A 425 19.14 -10.02 9.94
C LEU A 425 20.30 -9.64 10.87
N ASP A 426 20.06 -8.74 11.82
CA ASP A 426 21.05 -8.47 12.86
C ASP A 426 21.02 -9.55 13.95
N ALA A 427 21.98 -9.49 14.90
CA ALA A 427 22.05 -10.44 16.02
C ALA A 427 20.81 -10.38 16.95
N ALA A 428 20.02 -9.30 16.91
CA ALA A 428 18.77 -9.17 17.64
C ALA A 428 17.56 -9.70 16.83
N GLY A 429 17.77 -10.18 15.61
CA GLY A 429 16.72 -10.69 14.71
C GLY A 429 15.89 -9.60 14.06
N ARG A 430 16.41 -8.39 13.91
CA ARG A 430 15.79 -7.30 13.15
C ARG A 430 16.24 -7.38 11.71
N LEU A 431 15.30 -7.20 10.78
CA LEU A 431 15.53 -7.21 9.35
C LEU A 431 15.92 -5.82 8.85
N PHE A 432 16.92 -5.77 7.99
CA PHE A 432 17.35 -4.58 7.27
C PHE A 432 17.30 -4.86 5.78
N VAL A 433 16.51 -4.11 5.04
CA VAL A 433 16.42 -4.20 3.59
C VAL A 433 17.46 -3.27 2.97
N VAL A 434 18.38 -3.83 2.21
CA VAL A 434 19.51 -3.12 1.59
C VAL A 434 19.17 -2.67 0.17
N GLY A 435 18.27 -3.37 -0.52
CA GLY A 435 17.86 -3.01 -1.88
C GLY A 435 17.07 -4.10 -2.56
N ARG A 436 16.88 -3.92 -3.86
CA ARG A 436 16.30 -4.92 -4.75
C ARG A 436 17.39 -5.74 -5.39
N ASP A 437 17.17 -7.04 -5.55
CA ASP A 437 18.09 -7.93 -6.23
C ASP A 437 18.25 -7.54 -7.72
N ASP A 438 17.14 -7.17 -8.36
CA ASP A 438 17.07 -6.73 -9.75
C ASP A 438 17.51 -5.25 -9.99
N GLU A 439 17.81 -4.49 -8.93
CA GLU A 439 18.36 -3.13 -9.01
C GLU A 439 19.86 -3.06 -8.66
N MET A 440 20.48 -4.18 -8.36
CA MET A 440 21.92 -4.25 -8.08
C MET A 440 22.71 -3.84 -9.33
N ILE A 441 23.63 -2.90 -9.16
CA ILE A 441 24.50 -2.39 -10.23
C ILE A 441 25.80 -3.17 -10.19
N VAL A 442 26.19 -3.75 -11.33
CA VAL A 442 27.50 -4.42 -11.46
C VAL A 442 28.47 -3.46 -12.16
N SER A 443 29.31 -2.80 -11.36
CA SER A 443 30.26 -1.79 -11.85
C SER A 443 31.69 -2.29 -11.70
N GLY A 444 32.36 -2.58 -12.83
CA GLY A 444 33.74 -3.06 -12.81
C GLY A 444 33.93 -4.41 -12.10
N GLY A 445 32.91 -5.26 -12.08
CA GLY A 445 32.94 -6.55 -11.38
C GLY A 445 32.52 -6.46 -9.90
N GLU A 446 32.22 -5.27 -9.39
CA GLU A 446 31.79 -5.04 -8.02
C GLU A 446 30.27 -4.84 -7.95
N ASN A 447 29.62 -5.47 -6.97
CA ASN A 447 28.20 -5.33 -6.73
C ASN A 447 27.92 -4.09 -5.88
N VAL A 448 27.13 -3.17 -6.43
CA VAL A 448 26.72 -1.94 -5.74
C VAL A 448 25.22 -1.89 -5.63
N TYR A 449 24.74 -1.77 -4.42
CA TYR A 449 23.32 -1.52 -4.17
C TYR A 449 23.06 -0.01 -4.19
N PRO A 450 22.19 0.52 -5.08
CA PRO A 450 21.91 1.96 -5.18
C PRO A 450 21.63 2.63 -3.86
N ILE A 451 20.89 1.94 -2.99
CA ILE A 451 20.46 2.45 -1.68
C ILE A 451 21.64 2.82 -0.74
N GLU A 452 22.80 2.17 -0.85
CA GLU A 452 23.96 2.52 -0.04
C GLU A 452 24.47 3.90 -0.39
N VAL A 453 24.51 4.21 -1.69
CA VAL A 453 24.94 5.50 -2.21
C VAL A 453 23.88 6.56 -1.95
N GLU A 454 22.61 6.23 -2.15
CA GLU A 454 21.47 7.10 -1.83
C GLU A 454 21.48 7.50 -0.33
N ARG A 455 21.72 6.54 0.56
CA ARG A 455 21.84 6.79 2.02
C ARG A 455 23.00 7.74 2.31
N THR A 456 24.14 7.49 1.73
CA THR A 456 25.32 8.32 1.97
C THR A 456 25.10 9.73 1.46
N LEU A 457 24.55 9.91 0.26
CA LEU A 457 24.20 11.23 -0.28
C LEU A 457 23.19 11.96 0.65
N ALA A 458 22.19 11.26 1.16
CA ALA A 458 21.19 11.84 2.06
C ALA A 458 21.75 12.26 3.44
N THR A 459 22.95 11.83 3.84
CA THR A 459 23.62 12.35 5.06
C THR A 459 24.30 13.69 4.84
N HIS A 460 24.46 14.14 3.62
CA HIS A 460 25.01 15.46 3.31
C HIS A 460 23.99 16.56 3.60
N ALA A 461 24.35 17.58 4.35
CA ALA A 461 23.43 18.64 4.83
C ALA A 461 22.67 19.39 3.74
N ALA A 462 23.22 19.44 2.52
CA ALA A 462 22.61 20.09 1.37
C ALA A 462 21.67 19.16 0.58
N VAL A 463 21.55 17.88 0.89
CA VAL A 463 20.75 16.92 0.12
C VAL A 463 19.45 16.59 0.85
N ALA A 464 18.32 16.90 0.24
CA ALA A 464 17.01 16.50 0.72
C ALA A 464 16.65 15.08 0.30
N GLU A 465 16.89 14.74 -0.98
CA GLU A 465 16.59 13.41 -1.54
C GLU A 465 17.67 12.97 -2.53
N ALA A 466 17.85 11.66 -2.67
CA ALA A 466 18.75 11.08 -3.65
C ALA A 466 18.18 9.80 -4.25
N ALA A 467 18.43 9.59 -5.53
CA ALA A 467 18.19 8.34 -6.24
C ALA A 467 19.42 7.97 -7.08
N VAL A 468 19.77 6.69 -7.11
CA VAL A 468 20.94 6.19 -7.84
C VAL A 468 20.52 5.08 -8.79
N LEU A 469 21.08 5.10 -10.01
CA LEU A 469 20.83 4.12 -11.06
C LEU A 469 22.14 3.59 -11.63
N GLY A 470 22.10 2.35 -12.13
CA GLY A 470 23.09 1.83 -13.06
C GLY A 470 22.72 2.23 -14.48
N VAL A 471 23.65 2.77 -15.22
CA VAL A 471 23.55 2.96 -16.68
C VAL A 471 24.66 2.19 -17.37
N ASP A 472 24.39 1.71 -18.57
CA ASP A 472 25.38 0.94 -19.32
C ASP A 472 26.68 1.74 -19.56
N ASP A 473 27.80 1.05 -19.46
CA ASP A 473 29.15 1.61 -19.62
C ASP A 473 30.08 0.58 -20.30
N ASP A 474 30.67 0.97 -21.42
CA ASP A 474 31.50 0.07 -22.25
C ASP A 474 32.72 -0.48 -21.49
N GLN A 475 33.22 0.25 -20.49
CA GLN A 475 34.44 -0.11 -19.75
C GLN A 475 34.13 -0.92 -18.48
N TYR A 476 33.02 -0.60 -17.79
CA TYR A 476 32.70 -1.14 -16.46
C TYR A 476 31.46 -2.04 -16.45
N GLY A 477 30.85 -2.29 -17.60
CA GLY A 477 29.56 -2.95 -17.73
C GLY A 477 28.43 -2.01 -17.37
N GLN A 478 28.44 -1.50 -16.12
CA GLN A 478 27.55 -0.44 -15.67
C GLN A 478 28.33 0.62 -14.89
N ARG A 479 27.83 1.86 -14.90
CA ARG A 479 28.31 2.96 -14.07
C ARG A 479 27.17 3.56 -13.27
N LEU A 480 27.49 4.09 -12.08
CA LEU A 480 26.50 4.73 -11.22
C LEU A 480 26.27 6.17 -11.69
N VAL A 481 24.99 6.55 -11.77
CA VAL A 481 24.54 7.94 -11.89
C VAL A 481 23.59 8.25 -10.74
N ALA A 482 23.69 9.46 -10.19
CA ALA A 482 22.86 9.91 -9.09
C ALA A 482 22.01 11.11 -9.52
N PHE A 483 20.79 11.17 -8.98
CA PHE A 483 19.89 12.31 -9.05
C PHE A 483 19.65 12.78 -7.63
N VAL A 484 19.79 14.07 -7.38
CA VAL A 484 19.65 14.65 -6.05
C VAL A 484 18.70 15.83 -6.08
N VAL A 485 17.91 15.97 -5.01
CA VAL A 485 17.14 17.18 -4.70
C VAL A 485 17.87 17.86 -3.57
N LEU A 486 18.14 19.16 -3.72
CA LEU A 486 18.81 19.92 -2.67
C LEU A 486 17.80 20.45 -1.65
N THR A 487 18.26 20.64 -0.43
CA THR A 487 17.51 21.33 0.61
C THR A 487 17.33 22.80 0.22
N ASP A 488 16.18 23.38 0.49
CA ASP A 488 15.87 24.76 0.15
C ASP A 488 16.95 25.75 0.64
N GLY A 489 17.46 26.54 -0.28
CA GLY A 489 18.50 27.51 0.00
C GLY A 489 19.92 26.93 0.21
N ALA A 490 20.09 25.61 0.11
CA ALA A 490 21.41 24.99 0.21
C ALA A 490 22.18 25.16 -1.12
N ALA A 491 23.50 25.37 -1.00
CA ALA A 491 24.42 25.40 -2.13
C ALA A 491 25.49 24.35 -1.92
N THR A 492 25.66 23.49 -2.91
CA THR A 492 26.74 22.48 -2.97
C THR A 492 27.08 22.19 -4.42
N THR A 493 28.26 21.68 -4.67
CA THR A 493 28.66 21.26 -6.01
C THR A 493 28.54 19.75 -6.15
N THR A 494 28.42 19.27 -7.40
CA THR A 494 28.42 17.82 -7.66
C THR A 494 29.73 17.17 -7.24
N ASP A 495 30.85 17.91 -7.26
CA ASP A 495 32.15 17.40 -6.82
C ASP A 495 32.23 17.28 -5.30
N ASP A 496 31.60 18.18 -4.52
CA ASP A 496 31.48 18.04 -3.06
C ASP A 496 30.65 16.80 -2.71
N LEU A 497 29.54 16.56 -3.40
CA LEU A 497 28.72 15.37 -3.20
C LEU A 497 29.48 14.07 -3.55
N LYS A 498 30.27 14.07 -4.63
CA LYS A 498 31.16 12.95 -4.98
C LYS A 498 32.26 12.74 -3.91
N ALA A 499 32.83 13.82 -3.41
CA ALA A 499 33.82 13.77 -2.31
C ALA A 499 33.18 13.16 -1.06
N HIS A 500 31.99 13.61 -0.69
CA HIS A 500 31.25 13.05 0.44
C HIS A 500 31.01 11.54 0.29
N VAL A 501 30.59 11.06 -0.87
CA VAL A 501 30.45 9.62 -1.12
C VAL A 501 31.80 8.91 -1.00
N ARG A 502 32.88 9.48 -1.55
CA ARG A 502 34.23 8.90 -1.51
C ARG A 502 34.81 8.79 -0.10
N GLU A 503 34.48 9.72 0.77
CA GLU A 503 34.91 9.71 2.18
C GLU A 503 34.20 8.63 3.00
N ASN A 504 32.98 8.24 2.60
CA ASN A 504 32.13 7.34 3.38
C ASN A 504 31.97 5.94 2.76
N LEU A 505 32.25 5.78 1.46
CA LEU A 505 32.11 4.50 0.74
C LEU A 505 33.36 4.20 -0.12
N ALA A 506 33.44 2.96 -0.59
CA ALA A 506 34.50 2.55 -1.52
C ALA A 506 34.44 3.33 -2.84
N ASN A 507 35.60 3.59 -3.45
CA ASN A 507 35.70 4.42 -4.65
C ASN A 507 34.83 3.96 -5.84
N TYR A 508 34.62 2.66 -6.01
CA TYR A 508 33.79 2.11 -7.08
C TYR A 508 32.28 2.42 -6.88
N LYS A 509 31.88 2.86 -5.68
CA LYS A 509 30.51 3.29 -5.35
C LYS A 509 30.26 4.77 -5.61
N VAL A 510 31.27 5.53 -6.02
CA VAL A 510 31.12 6.97 -6.30
C VAL A 510 30.42 7.17 -7.64
N PRO A 511 29.30 7.89 -7.70
CA PRO A 511 28.58 8.16 -8.95
C PRO A 511 29.47 8.92 -9.95
N ARG A 512 29.51 8.46 -11.20
CA ARG A 512 30.22 9.15 -12.30
C ARG A 512 29.61 10.52 -12.61
N ALA A 513 28.28 10.57 -12.57
CA ALA A 513 27.52 11.81 -12.76
C ALA A 513 26.52 12.01 -11.61
N ILE A 514 26.32 13.26 -11.23
CA ILE A 514 25.25 13.67 -10.29
C ILE A 514 24.47 14.78 -10.98
N THR A 515 23.15 14.61 -11.08
CA THR A 515 22.23 15.60 -11.65
C THR A 515 21.35 16.15 -10.53
N VAL A 516 21.28 17.46 -10.42
CA VAL A 516 20.37 18.12 -9.48
C VAL A 516 19.01 18.31 -10.14
N LEU A 517 17.94 17.92 -9.46
CA LEU A 517 16.56 18.07 -9.88
C LEU A 517 15.80 18.90 -8.85
N ASP A 518 14.72 19.55 -9.28
CA ASP A 518 13.80 20.25 -8.37
C ASP A 518 12.99 19.24 -7.54
N GLU A 519 12.61 18.10 -8.15
CA GLU A 519 11.95 16.97 -7.47
C GLU A 519 12.29 15.65 -8.15
N LEU A 520 12.27 14.53 -7.39
CA LEU A 520 12.38 13.20 -7.96
C LEU A 520 11.02 12.74 -8.53
N PRO A 521 10.97 12.14 -9.74
CA PRO A 521 9.74 11.64 -10.33
C PRO A 521 9.15 10.53 -9.47
N ARG A 522 7.88 10.69 -9.07
CA ARG A 522 7.18 9.76 -8.20
C ARG A 522 5.84 9.33 -8.75
N GLY A 523 5.53 8.07 -8.59
CA GLY A 523 4.21 7.53 -8.84
C GLY A 523 3.21 7.90 -7.72
N SER A 524 1.95 7.53 -7.90
CA SER A 524 0.85 7.78 -6.95
C SER A 524 1.06 7.20 -5.55
N THR A 525 1.93 6.21 -5.40
CA THR A 525 2.33 5.63 -4.11
C THR A 525 3.49 6.33 -3.44
N GLY A 526 4.01 7.39 -4.07
CA GLY A 526 5.23 8.05 -3.61
C GLY A 526 6.52 7.32 -3.95
N LYS A 527 6.46 6.16 -4.64
CA LYS A 527 7.66 5.46 -5.12
C LYS A 527 8.30 6.23 -6.28
N ILE A 528 9.63 6.29 -6.27
CA ILE A 528 10.43 6.88 -7.36
C ILE A 528 10.19 6.08 -8.65
N VAL A 529 9.90 6.80 -9.74
CA VAL A 529 9.71 6.22 -11.09
C VAL A 529 11.07 6.13 -11.78
N ARG A 530 11.81 5.05 -11.52
CA ARG A 530 13.18 4.86 -12.04
C ARG A 530 13.28 4.94 -13.55
N ARG A 531 12.24 4.50 -14.29
CA ARG A 531 12.21 4.61 -15.77
C ARG A 531 12.34 6.05 -16.25
N GLU A 532 11.75 7.02 -15.57
CA GLU A 532 11.86 8.43 -15.93
C GLU A 532 13.27 8.95 -15.64
N LEU A 533 13.89 8.50 -14.55
CA LEU A 533 15.28 8.82 -14.25
C LEU A 533 16.26 8.20 -15.27
N HIS A 534 16.00 6.97 -15.75
CA HIS A 534 16.79 6.37 -16.84
C HIS A 534 16.72 7.20 -18.12
N ALA A 535 15.51 7.66 -18.53
CA ALA A 535 15.36 8.53 -19.70
C ALA A 535 16.11 9.86 -19.52
N LEU A 536 16.15 10.44 -18.32
CA LEU A 536 16.95 11.63 -18.01
C LEU A 536 18.46 11.34 -18.08
N ALA A 537 18.92 10.18 -17.60
CA ALA A 537 20.32 9.78 -17.67
C ALA A 537 20.79 9.61 -19.13
N GLU A 538 19.99 8.97 -19.96
CA GLU A 538 20.27 8.78 -21.39
C GLU A 538 20.32 10.12 -22.15
N SER A 539 19.38 11.03 -21.86
CA SER A 539 19.36 12.36 -22.48
C SER A 539 20.58 13.21 -22.09
N SER A 540 21.12 13.01 -20.87
CA SER A 540 22.30 13.72 -20.36
C SER A 540 23.62 13.17 -20.93
N THR A 541 23.64 11.92 -21.42
CA THR A 541 24.82 11.27 -22.02
C THR A 541 24.92 11.48 -23.53
N GLY A 542 23.86 11.99 -24.16
CA GLY A 542 23.78 12.23 -25.61
C GLY A 542 24.19 13.64 -26.07
N ALA A 543 24.75 14.49 -25.21
CA ALA A 543 25.34 15.77 -25.64
C ALA A 543 26.87 15.57 -25.87
N PRO A 544 27.39 15.88 -27.09
CA PRO A 544 28.81 15.68 -27.45
C PRO A 544 29.76 16.59 -26.64
#